data_eb72a1105e16ca45697365633a5070f5
#
_entry.id   eb72a1105e16ca45697365633a5070f5
#
_cell.length_a   1.000
_cell.length_b   1.000
_cell.length_c   1.000
_cell.angle_alpha   90.00
_cell.angle_beta   90.00
_cell.angle_gamma   90.00
#
_symmetry.space_group_name_H-M   'P 1'
#
loop_
_entity.id
_entity.type
_entity.pdbx_description
1 polymer ?
#
loop_
_entity_poly.entity_id
_entity_poly.type
_entity_poly.pdbx_seq_one_letter_code
_entity_poly.pdbx_strand_id
1 'polypeptide(L)'
;LEEVFKSAGGKLKLRYKDRPHGVSHLMGEQEHDGDPFRNYLSEPMQEGWLISNEPGLYGSFKIRINGKLYDEEIGIRIEDNLLITKTGCKNLSSSIPKTVRQIEKLMGTQRDE
;
A
#
# COMPACT_ATOMS: atom_id res chain seq x y z
N LEU A 1 -0.86 -5.33 -13.89
CA LEU A 1 -1.67 -4.09 -13.95
C LEU A 1 -1.49 -3.36 -15.29
N GLU A 2 -0.27 -3.15 -15.77
CA GLU A 2 -0.02 -2.48 -17.04
C GLU A 2 -0.69 -3.19 -18.22
N GLU A 3 -0.68 -4.52 -18.24
CA GLU A 3 -1.37 -5.34 -19.25
C GLU A 3 -2.89 -5.20 -19.19
N VAL A 4 -3.46 -5.11 -17.98
CA VAL A 4 -4.91 -4.88 -17.81
C VAL A 4 -5.31 -3.53 -18.40
N PHE A 5 -4.54 -2.47 -18.11
CA PHE A 5 -4.78 -1.15 -18.70
C PHE A 5 -4.64 -1.17 -20.23
N LYS A 6 -3.63 -1.85 -20.74
CA LYS A 6 -3.40 -2.01 -22.19
C LYS A 6 -4.56 -2.74 -22.86
N SER A 7 -5.07 -3.82 -22.26
CA SER A 7 -6.22 -4.57 -22.77
C SER A 7 -7.51 -3.73 -22.81
N ALA A 8 -7.63 -2.77 -21.89
CA ALA A 8 -8.73 -1.81 -21.84
C ALA A 8 -8.52 -0.57 -22.74
N GLY A 9 -7.49 -0.57 -23.60
CA GLY A 9 -7.15 0.56 -24.46
C GLY A 9 -6.49 1.75 -23.74
N GLY A 10 -6.02 1.53 -22.52
CA GLY A 10 -5.34 2.53 -21.71
C GLY A 10 -3.83 2.34 -21.64
N LYS A 11 -3.18 3.25 -20.93
CA LYS A 11 -1.76 3.21 -20.60
C LYS A 11 -1.59 3.42 -19.11
N LEU A 12 -0.77 2.59 -18.47
CA LEU A 12 -0.34 2.73 -17.08
C LEU A 12 1.19 2.69 -17.07
N LYS A 13 1.80 3.66 -16.42
CA LYS A 13 3.25 3.72 -16.20
C LYS A 13 3.53 3.79 -14.72
N LEU A 14 3.99 2.69 -14.14
CA LEU A 14 4.36 2.61 -12.74
C LEU A 14 5.79 3.07 -12.51
N ARG A 15 6.02 3.79 -11.40
CA ARG A 15 7.32 4.29 -10.96
C ARG A 15 7.87 3.39 -9.85
N TYR A 16 8.42 2.25 -10.22
CA TYR A 16 8.98 1.30 -9.24
C TYR A 16 10.30 1.79 -8.63
N LYS A 17 11.10 2.55 -9.40
CA LYS A 17 12.41 3.02 -8.95
C LYS A 17 12.35 4.27 -8.06
N ASP A 18 11.31 5.07 -8.23
CA ASP A 18 11.16 6.37 -7.58
C ASP A 18 10.11 6.34 -6.47
N ARG A 19 9.86 5.16 -5.89
CA ARG A 19 8.97 5.05 -4.75
C ARG A 19 9.54 5.88 -3.58
N PRO A 20 8.71 6.71 -2.93
CA PRO A 20 9.19 7.67 -1.93
C PRO A 20 9.53 7.05 -0.57
N HIS A 21 9.26 5.74 -0.38
CA HIS A 21 9.42 5.07 0.91
C HIS A 21 9.73 3.57 0.77
N GLY A 22 10.16 2.94 1.87
CA GLY A 22 10.24 1.48 2.01
C GLY A 22 8.86 0.84 2.03
N VAL A 23 8.82 -0.48 2.09
CA VAL A 23 7.56 -1.23 2.22
C VAL A 23 7.29 -1.66 3.66
N SER A 24 8.27 -1.48 4.55
CA SER A 24 8.18 -1.88 5.95
C SER A 24 9.28 -1.21 6.78
N HIS A 25 9.00 -0.96 8.04
CA HIS A 25 9.95 -0.57 9.08
C HIS A 25 9.54 -1.14 10.43
N LEU A 26 10.50 -1.22 11.37
CA LEU A 26 10.18 -1.51 12.77
C LEU A 26 9.42 -0.35 13.39
N MET A 27 8.53 -0.67 14.31
CA MET A 27 7.76 0.26 15.12
C MET A 27 7.97 -0.10 16.60
N GLY A 28 8.10 0.92 17.46
CA GLY A 28 8.30 0.76 18.89
C GLY A 28 7.94 2.03 19.62
N GLU A 29 8.87 2.57 20.39
CA GLU A 29 8.69 3.90 21.03
C GLU A 29 8.66 5.02 19.98
N GLN A 30 9.27 4.76 18.82
CA GLN A 30 9.27 5.67 17.68
C GLN A 30 8.54 5.04 16.49
N GLU A 31 8.00 5.87 15.61
CA GLU A 31 7.36 5.44 14.37
C GLU A 31 8.32 4.62 13.49
N HIS A 32 9.57 5.08 13.36
CA HIS A 32 10.66 4.35 12.71
C HIS A 32 11.68 3.93 13.77
N ASP A 33 11.42 2.80 14.39
CA ASP A 33 12.25 2.25 15.45
C ASP A 33 13.36 1.32 14.92
N GLY A 34 14.17 0.81 15.81
CA GLY A 34 15.32 -0.03 15.52
C GLY A 34 16.66 0.71 15.61
N ASP A 35 17.74 0.03 15.27
CA ASP A 35 19.07 0.63 15.32
C ASP A 35 19.29 1.63 14.17
N PRO A 36 20.11 2.69 14.38
CA PRO A 36 20.37 3.72 13.39
C PRO A 36 21.06 3.19 12.11
N PHE A 37 21.65 2.03 12.16
CA PHE A 37 22.31 1.38 11.03
C PHE A 37 21.38 0.45 10.25
N ARG A 38 20.15 0.24 10.73
CA ARG A 38 19.14 -0.63 10.13
C ARG A 38 19.62 -2.07 9.86
N ASN A 39 20.44 -2.61 10.72
CA ASN A 39 20.96 -3.99 10.61
C ASN A 39 19.84 -5.03 10.60
N TYR A 40 18.71 -4.74 11.26
CA TYR A 40 17.51 -5.58 11.25
C TYR A 40 16.96 -5.87 9.83
N LEU A 41 17.27 -5.05 8.82
CA LEU A 41 16.81 -5.28 7.44
C LEU A 41 17.47 -6.51 6.78
N SER A 42 18.60 -6.96 7.29
CA SER A 42 19.31 -8.15 6.81
C SER A 42 19.08 -9.37 7.68
N GLU A 43 18.34 -9.26 8.76
CA GLU A 43 18.04 -10.34 9.69
C GLU A 43 16.66 -10.97 9.41
N PRO A 44 16.47 -12.25 9.76
CA PRO A 44 15.13 -12.84 9.79
C PRO A 44 14.22 -12.12 10.78
N MET A 45 12.96 -11.97 10.42
CA MET A 45 11.95 -11.40 11.33
C MET A 45 11.86 -12.21 12.60
N GLN A 46 11.85 -11.55 13.76
CA GLN A 46 11.81 -12.17 15.06
C GLN A 46 10.42 -12.06 15.69
N GLU A 47 10.05 -13.08 16.47
CA GLU A 47 8.81 -13.04 17.26
C GLU A 47 8.79 -11.83 18.19
N GLY A 48 7.67 -11.14 18.25
CA GLY A 48 7.47 -9.93 19.04
C GLY A 48 7.80 -8.63 18.30
N TRP A 49 8.40 -8.68 17.11
CA TRP A 49 8.57 -7.47 16.31
C TRP A 49 7.23 -6.92 15.86
N LEU A 50 7.08 -5.62 16.03
CA LEU A 50 6.00 -4.84 15.43
C LEU A 50 6.57 -4.12 14.20
N ILE A 51 5.95 -4.38 13.05
CA ILE A 51 6.40 -3.79 11.79
C ILE A 51 5.24 -3.13 11.05
N SER A 52 5.53 -2.11 10.26
CA SER A 52 4.62 -1.62 9.22
C SER A 52 4.62 -2.59 8.04
N ASN A 53 3.52 -2.64 7.30
CA ASN A 53 3.44 -3.24 5.97
C ASN A 53 2.69 -2.25 5.08
N GLU A 54 3.44 -1.48 4.31
CA GLU A 54 2.97 -0.28 3.63
C GLU A 54 3.30 -0.24 2.13
N PRO A 55 2.89 -1.27 1.36
CA PRO A 55 3.09 -1.25 -0.08
C PRO A 55 2.38 -0.07 -0.73
N GLY A 56 3.07 0.58 -1.66
CA GLY A 56 2.55 1.72 -2.40
C GLY A 56 2.60 1.51 -3.91
N LEU A 57 1.64 2.11 -4.61
CA LEU A 57 1.54 2.16 -6.05
C LEU A 57 1.61 3.61 -6.51
N TYR A 58 2.62 3.95 -7.30
CA TYR A 58 2.87 5.32 -7.77
C TYR A 58 3.11 5.31 -9.27
N GLY A 59 2.54 6.29 -9.99
CA GLY A 59 2.71 6.37 -11.43
C GLY A 59 1.73 7.31 -12.10
N SER A 60 1.57 7.17 -13.39
CA SER A 60 0.57 7.87 -14.19
C SER A 60 -0.26 6.89 -14.99
N PHE A 61 -1.51 7.23 -15.24
CA PHE A 61 -2.37 6.43 -16.10
C PHE A 61 -3.16 7.31 -17.06
N LYS A 62 -3.47 6.73 -18.21
CA LYS A 62 -4.32 7.33 -19.23
C LYS A 62 -5.28 6.28 -19.77
N ILE A 63 -6.56 6.50 -19.60
CA ILE A 63 -7.60 5.57 -20.05
C ILE A 63 -8.88 6.33 -20.38
N ARG A 64 -9.65 5.82 -21.35
CA ARG A 64 -10.99 6.33 -21.67
C ARG A 64 -12.04 5.34 -21.19
N ILE A 65 -12.93 5.78 -20.33
CA ILE A 65 -14.03 4.97 -19.78
C ILE A 65 -15.34 5.72 -20.05
N ASN A 66 -16.30 5.05 -20.69
CA ASN A 66 -17.61 5.62 -21.04
C ASN A 66 -17.50 6.99 -21.74
N GLY A 67 -16.55 7.14 -22.65
CA GLY A 67 -16.32 8.39 -23.39
C GLY A 67 -15.49 9.44 -22.67
N LYS A 68 -15.33 9.36 -21.35
CA LYS A 68 -14.53 10.29 -20.55
C LYS A 68 -13.06 9.85 -20.52
N LEU A 69 -12.16 10.81 -20.80
CA LEU A 69 -10.72 10.60 -20.68
C LEU A 69 -10.26 10.88 -19.25
N TYR A 70 -9.52 9.93 -18.69
CA TYR A 70 -8.76 10.07 -17.45
C TYR A 70 -7.28 10.05 -17.80
N ASP A 71 -6.56 11.09 -17.40
CA ASP A 71 -5.12 11.28 -17.63
C ASP A 71 -4.55 11.88 -16.33
N GLU A 72 -4.11 11.04 -15.42
CA GLU A 72 -3.89 11.41 -14.04
C GLU A 72 -2.62 10.76 -13.46
N GLU A 73 -2.05 11.42 -12.46
CA GLU A 73 -1.06 10.83 -11.56
C GLU A 73 -1.79 10.01 -10.49
N ILE A 74 -1.19 8.89 -10.09
CA ILE A 74 -1.70 8.00 -9.05
C ILE A 74 -0.65 7.82 -7.95
N GLY A 75 -1.09 7.94 -6.70
CA GLY A 75 -0.34 7.57 -5.51
C GLY A 75 -1.28 6.93 -4.51
N ILE A 76 -1.14 5.62 -4.31
CA ILE A 76 -1.92 4.86 -3.34
C ILE A 76 -0.96 4.08 -2.45
N ARG A 77 -1.10 4.23 -1.13
CA ARG A 77 -0.42 3.43 -0.12
C ARG A 77 -1.48 2.84 0.80
N ILE A 78 -1.36 1.55 1.08
CA ILE A 78 -2.18 0.85 2.07
C ILE A 78 -1.22 0.34 3.12
N GLU A 79 -1.51 0.66 4.38
CA GLU A 79 -0.63 0.33 5.50
C GLU A 79 -1.36 -0.51 6.55
N ASP A 80 -0.69 -1.54 7.00
CA ASP A 80 -1.07 -2.37 8.13
C ASP A 80 0.05 -2.46 9.15
N ASN A 81 -0.33 -2.58 10.43
CA ASN A 81 0.58 -2.84 11.53
C ASN A 81 0.54 -4.33 11.85
N LEU A 82 1.69 -4.99 11.73
CA LEU A 82 1.82 -6.42 11.88
C LEU A 82 2.68 -6.76 13.10
N LEU A 83 2.11 -7.56 14.01
CA LEU A 83 2.87 -8.20 15.09
C LEU A 83 3.39 -9.55 14.58
N ILE A 84 4.71 -9.73 14.57
CA ILE A 84 5.34 -11.00 14.19
C ILE A 84 5.13 -12.02 15.32
N THR A 85 4.66 -13.19 14.95
CA THR A 85 4.42 -14.32 15.86
C THR A 85 5.31 -15.50 15.50
N LYS A 86 5.35 -16.51 16.35
CA LYS A 86 6.14 -17.73 16.13
C LYS A 86 5.84 -18.45 14.80
N THR A 87 4.62 -18.33 14.29
CA THR A 87 4.16 -19.09 13.10
C THR A 87 3.67 -18.21 11.97
N GLY A 88 3.83 -16.89 12.06
CA GLY A 88 3.38 -15.94 11.04
C GLY A 88 3.25 -14.53 11.59
N CYS A 89 2.14 -13.85 11.32
CA CYS A 89 1.90 -12.52 11.84
C CYS A 89 0.42 -12.30 12.21
N LYS A 90 0.18 -11.36 13.12
CA LYS A 90 -1.15 -10.86 13.46
C LYS A 90 -1.30 -9.42 12.94
N ASN A 91 -2.28 -9.20 12.08
CA ASN A 91 -2.63 -7.84 11.63
C ASN A 91 -3.41 -7.12 12.72
N LEU A 92 -2.82 -6.07 13.30
CA LEU A 92 -3.42 -5.28 14.37
C LEU A 92 -4.39 -4.21 13.85
N SER A 93 -4.27 -3.84 12.58
CA SER A 93 -5.09 -2.83 11.90
C SER A 93 -6.13 -3.43 10.95
N SER A 94 -6.45 -4.72 11.10
CA SER A 94 -7.39 -5.44 10.23
C SER A 94 -8.81 -4.84 10.18
N SER A 95 -9.23 -4.14 11.25
CA SER A 95 -10.54 -3.49 11.33
C SER A 95 -10.62 -2.15 10.58
N ILE A 96 -9.48 -1.59 10.16
CA ILE A 96 -9.44 -0.31 9.45
C ILE A 96 -9.90 -0.52 8.00
N PRO A 97 -10.89 0.25 7.50
CA PRO A 97 -11.35 0.19 6.13
C PRO A 97 -10.22 0.47 5.12
N LYS A 98 -10.08 -0.41 4.11
CA LYS A 98 -9.02 -0.29 3.09
C LYS A 98 -9.51 -0.52 1.65
N THR A 99 -10.60 -1.26 1.49
CA THR A 99 -11.17 -1.47 0.15
C THR A 99 -11.91 -0.23 -0.32
N VAL A 100 -12.00 -0.02 -1.63
CA VAL A 100 -12.75 1.08 -2.25
C VAL A 100 -14.14 1.18 -1.65
N ARG A 101 -14.89 0.07 -1.61
CA ARG A 101 -16.26 0.00 -1.06
C ARG A 101 -16.33 0.41 0.42
N GLN A 102 -15.36 -0.03 1.25
CA GLN A 102 -15.34 0.33 2.67
C GLN A 102 -15.06 1.82 2.86
N ILE A 103 -14.14 2.38 2.09
CA ILE A 103 -13.77 3.79 2.15
C ILE A 103 -14.93 4.66 1.65
N GLU A 104 -15.54 4.32 0.52
CA GLU A 104 -16.70 5.03 -0.02
C GLU A 104 -17.87 5.01 0.96
N LYS A 105 -18.14 3.87 1.59
CA LYS A 105 -19.16 3.76 2.63
C LYS A 105 -18.86 4.67 3.83
N LEU A 106 -17.60 4.71 4.28
CA LEU A 106 -17.18 5.56 5.40
C LEU A 106 -17.33 7.05 5.06
N MET A 107 -17.01 7.41 3.81
CA MET A 107 -17.11 8.80 3.32
C MET A 107 -18.55 9.23 2.95
N GLY A 108 -19.52 8.32 3.03
CA GLY A 108 -20.90 8.60 2.63
C GLY A 108 -21.10 8.75 1.11
N THR A 109 -20.13 8.30 0.32
CA THR A 109 -20.12 8.43 -1.14
C THR A 109 -20.38 7.08 -1.82
N GLN A 110 -21.35 6.30 -1.34
CA GLN A 110 -21.76 5.09 -2.09
C GLN A 110 -22.27 5.53 -3.46
N ARG A 111 -21.56 5.08 -4.51
CA ARG A 111 -22.09 5.15 -5.86
C ARG A 111 -23.17 4.09 -5.95
N ASP A 112 -24.37 4.51 -6.31
CA ASP A 112 -25.43 3.59 -6.75
C ASP A 112 -24.88 2.87 -7.99
N GLU A 113 -24.79 1.54 -7.92
CA GLU A 113 -24.41 0.69 -9.05
C GLU A 113 -25.57 0.58 -10.04
#